data_2fbbd14f15291b3c6629eb4f4a8551f2
#
_entry.id   2fbbd14f15291b3c6629eb4f4a8551f2
#
_cell.length_a   1.000
_cell.length_b   1.000
_cell.length_c   1.000
_cell.angle_alpha   90.00
_cell.angle_beta   90.00
_cell.angle_gamma   90.00
#
_symmetry.space_group_name_H-M   'P 1'
#
loop_
_entity.id
_entity.type
_entity.pdbx_description
1 polymer ?
#
loop_
_entity_poly.entity_id
_entity_poly.type
_entity_poly.pdbx_seq_one_letter_code
_entity_poly.pdbx_strand_id
1 'polypeptide(L)'
;MRAASRHVDYGKNRLLAALPPDEIERLLPTFQQISFSLGDVVYESSGHLDYVYFPTTAIISLLYTMENGSTAEMGLTGNDGVVGIALFMGGGTMPNRAVVQSAGDAIRMKAKVLQAEFATGGEFQRLLLRYTQALITQISQTAVCNRLHSVEQQLCRWLLLSHDRVATDELIMTQELIADMLGVRREGVTVAAGHLQDIGAISYVRGRIQILDRQKLEDTACECYRVVKDEFDRLLK
;
A
#
# COMPACT_ATOMS: atom_id res chain seq x y z
N MET A 1 4.92 -20.70 32.23
CA MET A 1 5.50 -19.52 31.60
C MET A 1 4.40 -18.79 30.86
N ARG A 2 3.93 -17.63 31.36
CA ARG A 2 2.99 -16.76 30.65
C ARG A 2 3.76 -16.09 29.52
N ALA A 3 3.39 -16.37 28.25
CA ALA A 3 3.88 -15.61 27.12
C ALA A 3 3.56 -14.14 27.37
N ALA A 4 4.56 -13.28 27.33
CA ALA A 4 4.37 -11.84 27.40
C ALA A 4 3.45 -11.47 26.21
N SER A 5 2.27 -10.99 26.51
CA SER A 5 1.35 -10.39 25.54
C SER A 5 2.12 -9.22 24.91
N ARG A 6 2.70 -9.41 23.70
CA ARG A 6 3.22 -8.31 22.91
C ARG A 6 2.03 -7.38 22.64
N HIS A 7 2.10 -6.19 23.16
CA HIS A 7 1.07 -5.17 22.97
C HIS A 7 1.01 -4.87 21.46
N VAL A 8 -0.06 -5.29 20.79
CA VAL A 8 -0.28 -5.04 19.36
C VAL A 8 -0.71 -3.58 19.22
N ASP A 9 0.12 -2.77 18.57
CA ASP A 9 -0.15 -1.35 18.35
C ASP A 9 -1.03 -1.17 17.11
N TYR A 10 -2.33 -1.46 17.29
CA TYR A 10 -3.34 -1.33 16.22
C TYR A 10 -3.58 0.12 15.82
N GLY A 11 -3.30 1.09 16.69
CA GLY A 11 -3.47 2.51 16.44
C GLY A 11 -2.62 3.04 15.29
N LYS A 12 -1.58 2.30 14.89
CA LYS A 12 -0.76 2.64 13.71
C LYS A 12 -1.41 2.29 12.38
N ASN A 13 -2.49 1.50 12.36
CA ASN A 13 -3.28 1.29 11.14
C ASN A 13 -4.57 2.09 11.23
N ARG A 14 -4.80 3.00 10.27
CA ARG A 14 -5.92 3.95 10.28
C ARG A 14 -7.31 3.27 10.29
N LEU A 15 -7.45 2.10 9.61
CA LEU A 15 -8.71 1.36 9.63
C LEU A 15 -9.00 0.79 11.03
N LEU A 16 -7.99 0.18 11.66
CA LEU A 16 -8.14 -0.37 13.00
C LEU A 16 -8.31 0.72 14.06
N ALA A 17 -7.61 1.85 13.89
CA ALA A 17 -7.70 3.00 14.79
C ALA A 17 -9.08 3.69 14.76
N ALA A 18 -9.81 3.58 13.64
CA ALA A 18 -11.14 4.16 13.46
C ALA A 18 -12.27 3.30 14.02
N LEU A 19 -11.98 2.08 14.50
CA LEU A 19 -12.99 1.20 15.05
C LEU A 19 -13.49 1.69 16.42
N PRO A 20 -14.79 1.50 16.71
CA PRO A 20 -15.33 1.70 18.07
C PRO A 20 -14.61 0.82 19.10
N PRO A 21 -14.49 1.30 20.37
CA PRO A 21 -13.77 0.57 21.42
C PRO A 21 -14.26 -0.86 21.63
N ASP A 22 -15.55 -1.09 21.59
CA ASP A 22 -16.17 -2.42 21.77
C ASP A 22 -15.85 -3.37 20.61
N GLU A 23 -15.78 -2.86 19.37
CA GLU A 23 -15.38 -3.67 18.22
C GLU A 23 -13.89 -4.01 18.29
N ILE A 24 -13.02 -3.04 18.61
CA ILE A 24 -11.59 -3.29 18.70
C ILE A 24 -11.23 -4.24 19.86
N GLU A 25 -11.86 -4.12 21.03
CA GLU A 25 -11.64 -5.01 22.17
C GLU A 25 -11.99 -6.48 21.80
N ARG A 26 -13.05 -6.70 21.03
CA ARG A 26 -13.44 -8.02 20.53
C ARG A 26 -12.42 -8.59 19.55
N LEU A 27 -11.81 -7.74 18.71
CA LEU A 27 -10.85 -8.17 17.69
C LEU A 27 -9.42 -8.37 18.21
N LEU A 28 -9.01 -7.63 19.24
CA LEU A 28 -7.64 -7.65 19.80
C LEU A 28 -7.08 -9.07 20.05
N PRO A 29 -7.83 -10.03 20.64
CA PRO A 29 -7.32 -11.37 20.88
C PRO A 29 -6.99 -12.15 19.60
N THR A 30 -7.49 -11.71 18.45
CA THR A 30 -7.30 -12.36 17.16
C THR A 30 -6.11 -11.80 16.36
N PHE A 31 -5.56 -10.66 16.80
CA PHE A 31 -4.46 -9.96 16.14
C PHE A 31 -3.12 -10.63 16.43
N GLN A 32 -2.31 -10.72 15.40
CA GLN A 32 -0.93 -11.18 15.48
C GLN A 32 -0.01 -10.16 14.79
N GLN A 33 0.93 -9.60 15.54
CA GLN A 33 1.95 -8.74 14.95
C GLN A 33 2.97 -9.57 14.19
N ILE A 34 3.34 -9.12 13.00
CA ILE A 34 4.39 -9.69 12.16
C ILE A 34 5.28 -8.58 11.62
N SER A 35 6.51 -8.94 11.25
CA SER A 35 7.46 -8.04 10.57
C SER A 35 7.77 -8.60 9.20
N PHE A 36 7.92 -7.71 8.24
CA PHE A 36 8.25 -8.00 6.86
C PHE A 36 9.59 -7.38 6.46
N SER A 37 10.35 -8.11 5.66
CA SER A 37 11.51 -7.62 4.95
C SER A 37 11.14 -7.11 3.57
N LEU A 38 11.96 -6.22 3.00
CA LEU A 38 11.82 -5.78 1.61
C LEU A 38 11.82 -6.99 0.66
N GLY A 39 10.86 -7.07 -0.23
CA GLY A 39 10.70 -8.13 -1.21
C GLY A 39 9.97 -9.38 -0.71
N ASP A 40 9.61 -9.46 0.57
CA ASP A 40 8.79 -10.57 1.08
C ASP A 40 7.47 -10.68 0.30
N VAL A 41 7.08 -11.90 -0.03
CA VAL A 41 5.80 -12.18 -0.69
C VAL A 41 4.73 -12.41 0.36
N VAL A 42 3.72 -11.55 0.38
CA VAL A 42 2.58 -11.65 1.30
C VAL A 42 1.58 -12.71 0.81
N TYR A 43 1.31 -12.73 -0.49
CA TYR A 43 0.61 -13.82 -1.17
C TYR A 43 0.97 -13.86 -2.66
N GLU A 44 0.95 -15.06 -3.23
CA GLU A 44 1.15 -15.30 -4.67
C GLU A 44 -0.16 -15.21 -5.45
N SER A 45 -0.03 -14.91 -6.76
CA SER A 45 -1.16 -14.92 -7.69
C SER A 45 -1.92 -16.25 -7.64
N SER A 46 -3.24 -16.16 -7.52
CA SER A 46 -4.16 -17.30 -7.39
C SER A 46 -3.94 -18.19 -6.16
N GLY A 47 -3.02 -17.82 -5.26
CA GLY A 47 -2.80 -18.50 -3.99
C GLY A 47 -4.00 -18.34 -3.03
N HIS A 48 -4.21 -19.35 -2.20
CA HIS A 48 -5.21 -19.25 -1.13
C HIS A 48 -4.75 -18.27 -0.04
N LEU A 49 -5.67 -17.43 0.43
CA LEU A 49 -5.38 -16.43 1.45
C LEU A 49 -5.80 -16.96 2.84
N ASP A 50 -4.82 -17.30 3.67
CA ASP A 50 -5.06 -17.75 5.05
C ASP A 50 -5.23 -16.59 6.04
N TYR A 51 -4.70 -15.43 5.70
CA TYR A 51 -4.70 -14.23 6.54
C TYR A 51 -5.05 -12.99 5.75
N VAL A 52 -5.64 -12.03 6.44
CA VAL A 52 -5.70 -10.61 6.07
C VAL A 52 -4.59 -9.87 6.81
N TYR A 53 -4.06 -8.80 6.19
CA TYR A 53 -2.97 -8.03 6.76
C TYR A 53 -3.32 -6.54 6.81
N PHE A 54 -3.07 -5.93 7.96
CA PHE A 54 -3.22 -4.49 8.21
C PHE A 54 -1.81 -3.92 8.43
N PRO A 55 -1.17 -3.33 7.42
CA PRO A 55 0.16 -2.75 7.59
C PRO A 55 0.13 -1.63 8.62
N THR A 56 1.21 -1.52 9.41
CA THR A 56 1.39 -0.46 10.41
C THR A 56 2.55 0.46 10.05
N THR A 57 3.62 -0.10 9.49
CA THR A 57 4.78 0.63 8.98
C THR A 57 5.29 0.05 7.65
N ALA A 58 4.89 -1.16 7.28
CA ALA A 58 5.21 -1.73 5.98
C ALA A 58 4.37 -1.08 4.87
N ILE A 59 4.91 -1.08 3.63
CA ILE A 59 4.15 -0.81 2.41
C ILE A 59 4.15 -2.08 1.57
N ILE A 60 2.98 -2.44 1.06
CA ILE A 60 2.75 -3.65 0.28
C ILE A 60 2.19 -3.24 -1.09
N SER A 61 2.89 -3.63 -2.16
CA SER A 61 2.49 -3.41 -3.55
C SER A 61 1.62 -4.56 -4.06
N LEU A 62 0.58 -4.21 -4.79
CA LEU A 62 -0.29 -5.16 -5.51
C LEU A 62 0.16 -5.21 -6.98
N LEU A 63 0.78 -6.34 -7.37
CA LEU A 63 1.46 -6.49 -8.66
C LEU A 63 0.74 -7.48 -9.56
N TYR A 64 0.59 -7.13 -10.83
CA TYR A 64 0.30 -8.09 -11.88
C TYR A 64 1.59 -8.45 -12.62
N THR A 65 1.78 -9.75 -12.86
CA THR A 65 2.87 -10.28 -13.69
C THR A 65 2.27 -10.88 -14.94
N MET A 66 2.72 -10.41 -16.09
CA MET A 66 2.28 -10.91 -17.40
C MET A 66 3.06 -12.17 -17.78
N GLU A 67 2.58 -12.91 -18.79
CA GLU A 67 3.21 -14.14 -19.27
C GLU A 67 4.66 -13.95 -19.74
N ASN A 68 4.99 -12.76 -20.25
CA ASN A 68 6.36 -12.40 -20.66
C ASN A 68 7.27 -11.99 -19.49
N GLY A 69 6.79 -12.07 -18.24
CA GLY A 69 7.52 -11.69 -17.04
C GLY A 69 7.46 -10.20 -16.68
N SER A 70 6.87 -9.34 -17.51
CA SER A 70 6.70 -7.92 -17.17
C SER A 70 5.75 -7.77 -15.99
N THR A 71 6.06 -6.84 -15.10
CA THR A 71 5.24 -6.53 -13.92
C THR A 71 4.78 -5.08 -13.96
N ALA A 72 3.63 -4.82 -13.33
CA ALA A 72 3.19 -3.45 -13.04
C ALA A 72 2.41 -3.43 -11.72
N GLU A 73 2.60 -2.35 -10.97
CA GLU A 73 1.84 -2.09 -9.75
C GLU A 73 0.48 -1.50 -10.09
N MET A 74 -0.56 -2.13 -9.57
CA MET A 74 -1.93 -1.63 -9.69
C MET A 74 -2.28 -0.67 -8.55
N GLY A 75 -1.68 -0.88 -7.39
CA GLY A 75 -1.88 -0.07 -6.20
C GLY A 75 -0.96 -0.50 -5.08
N LEU A 76 -0.85 0.33 -4.08
CA LEU A 76 -0.08 0.06 -2.88
C LEU A 76 -0.95 0.26 -1.63
N THR A 77 -0.63 -0.48 -0.59
CA THR A 77 -1.32 -0.44 0.71
C THR A 77 -0.31 -0.25 1.82
N GLY A 78 -0.53 0.73 2.65
CA GLY A 78 0.25 0.99 3.86
C GLY A 78 -0.65 1.02 5.10
N ASN A 79 -0.29 1.86 6.05
CA ASN A 79 -1.02 2.04 7.31
C ASN A 79 -2.45 2.58 7.16
N ASP A 80 -2.85 2.94 5.97
CA ASP A 80 -4.18 3.42 5.59
C ASP A 80 -5.10 2.33 5.02
N GLY A 81 -4.68 1.05 5.08
CA GLY A 81 -5.43 0.02 4.39
C GLY A 81 -5.30 -1.40 4.91
N VAL A 82 -5.77 -2.32 4.09
CA VAL A 82 -5.78 -3.77 4.35
C VAL A 82 -5.43 -4.55 3.08
N VAL A 83 -4.63 -5.62 3.22
CA VAL A 83 -4.26 -6.54 2.13
C VAL A 83 -5.00 -7.85 2.31
N GLY A 84 -5.65 -8.34 1.23
CA GLY A 84 -6.46 -9.56 1.24
C GLY A 84 -7.96 -9.30 1.13
N ILE A 85 -8.36 -8.27 0.35
CA ILE A 85 -9.78 -7.88 0.17
C ILE A 85 -10.65 -9.02 -0.37
N ALA A 86 -10.10 -9.97 -1.14
CA ALA A 86 -10.83 -11.13 -1.65
C ALA A 86 -11.51 -11.95 -0.54
N LEU A 87 -10.95 -11.95 0.68
CA LEU A 87 -11.48 -12.73 1.78
C LEU A 87 -12.89 -12.31 2.22
N PHE A 88 -13.20 -11.02 2.15
CA PHE A 88 -14.53 -10.50 2.49
C PHE A 88 -15.38 -10.15 1.27
N MET A 89 -14.76 -10.12 0.06
CA MET A 89 -15.50 -9.96 -1.19
C MET A 89 -15.99 -11.31 -1.78
N GLY A 90 -15.68 -12.44 -1.13
CA GLY A 90 -16.16 -13.75 -1.50
C GLY A 90 -15.27 -14.57 -2.45
N GLY A 91 -14.12 -14.03 -2.88
CA GLY A 91 -13.26 -14.72 -3.85
C GLY A 91 -12.27 -15.71 -3.24
N GLY A 92 -11.74 -15.43 -2.05
CA GLY A 92 -10.74 -16.26 -1.36
C GLY A 92 -9.35 -16.30 -1.99
N THR A 93 -9.21 -15.88 -3.24
CA THR A 93 -7.94 -15.77 -4.00
C THR A 93 -7.89 -14.47 -4.80
N MET A 94 -6.69 -14.02 -5.18
CA MET A 94 -6.48 -12.84 -6.02
C MET A 94 -5.62 -13.22 -7.25
N PRO A 95 -5.91 -12.69 -8.44
CA PRO A 95 -5.09 -12.93 -9.64
C PRO A 95 -3.76 -12.15 -9.64
N ASN A 96 -3.60 -11.17 -8.75
CA ASN A 96 -2.36 -10.45 -8.53
C ASN A 96 -1.57 -11.08 -7.38
N ARG A 97 -0.29 -10.76 -7.28
CA ARG A 97 0.54 -11.03 -6.09
C ARG A 97 0.68 -9.78 -5.23
N ALA A 98 0.97 -9.96 -3.94
CA ALA A 98 1.29 -8.87 -3.03
C ALA A 98 2.72 -9.03 -2.51
N VAL A 99 3.52 -7.95 -2.65
CA VAL A 99 4.95 -7.94 -2.32
C VAL A 99 5.27 -6.74 -1.45
N VAL A 100 6.13 -6.93 -0.46
CA VAL A 100 6.57 -5.86 0.43
C VAL A 100 7.50 -4.90 -0.32
N GLN A 101 7.03 -3.68 -0.51
CA GLN A 101 7.76 -2.59 -1.14
C GLN A 101 8.65 -1.84 -0.15
N SER A 102 8.20 -1.70 1.09
CA SER A 102 8.98 -1.12 2.19
C SER A 102 8.87 -2.02 3.41
N ALA A 103 10.04 -2.40 3.95
CA ALA A 103 10.11 -3.22 5.15
C ALA A 103 9.41 -2.54 6.33
N GLY A 104 8.83 -3.33 7.20
CA GLY A 104 8.11 -2.82 8.37
C GLY A 104 7.19 -3.87 8.99
N ASP A 105 6.30 -3.41 9.83
CA ASP A 105 5.38 -4.24 10.58
C ASP A 105 3.97 -4.21 10.01
N ALA A 106 3.23 -5.29 10.30
CA ALA A 106 1.80 -5.39 10.04
C ALA A 106 1.11 -6.19 11.16
N ILE A 107 -0.19 -6.04 11.26
CA ILE A 107 -1.06 -6.89 12.05
C ILE A 107 -1.74 -7.85 11.08
N ARG A 108 -1.74 -9.15 11.37
CA ARG A 108 -2.51 -10.12 10.61
C ARG A 108 -3.64 -10.72 11.43
N MET A 109 -4.72 -11.09 10.75
CA MET A 109 -5.86 -11.80 11.30
C MET A 109 -6.18 -13.00 10.40
N LYS A 110 -6.60 -14.13 10.99
CA LYS A 110 -7.00 -15.32 10.21
C LYS A 110 -8.21 -15.02 9.33
N ALA A 111 -8.18 -15.53 8.10
CA ALA A 111 -9.25 -15.37 7.11
C ALA A 111 -10.64 -15.72 7.65
N LYS A 112 -10.77 -16.87 8.34
CA LYS A 112 -12.05 -17.32 8.93
C LYS A 112 -12.59 -16.35 9.99
N VAL A 113 -11.71 -15.71 10.76
CA VAL A 113 -12.11 -14.70 11.76
C VAL A 113 -12.61 -13.45 11.07
N LEU A 114 -11.85 -12.95 10.09
CA LEU A 114 -12.25 -11.78 9.28
C LEU A 114 -13.64 -12.02 8.65
N GLN A 115 -13.85 -13.18 8.01
CA GLN A 115 -15.12 -13.52 7.35
C GLN A 115 -16.28 -13.56 8.33
N ALA A 116 -16.08 -14.13 9.52
CA ALA A 116 -17.09 -14.16 10.57
C ALA A 116 -17.44 -12.75 11.04
N GLU A 117 -16.44 -11.93 11.35
CA GLU A 117 -16.62 -10.53 11.78
C GLU A 117 -17.27 -9.68 10.69
N PHE A 118 -16.86 -9.84 9.44
CA PHE A 118 -17.48 -9.14 8.30
C PHE A 118 -18.97 -9.50 8.17
N ALA A 119 -19.33 -10.76 8.38
CA ALA A 119 -20.74 -11.23 8.31
C ALA A 119 -21.63 -10.70 9.44
N THR A 120 -21.05 -10.27 10.58
CA THR A 120 -21.83 -9.66 11.67
C THR A 120 -22.33 -8.26 11.35
N GLY A 121 -21.73 -7.58 10.35
CA GLY A 121 -22.01 -6.17 10.06
C GLY A 121 -21.18 -5.22 10.97
N GLY A 122 -21.72 -4.03 11.23
CA GLY A 122 -21.08 -3.05 12.11
C GLY A 122 -20.10 -2.11 11.41
N GLU A 123 -19.30 -1.40 12.19
CA GLU A 123 -18.37 -0.39 11.64
C GLU A 123 -17.16 -1.05 10.98
N PHE A 124 -16.69 -2.20 11.47
CA PHE A 124 -15.61 -2.95 10.82
C PHE A 124 -15.94 -3.31 9.37
N GLN A 125 -17.15 -3.85 9.11
CA GLN A 125 -17.60 -4.13 7.75
C GLN A 125 -17.64 -2.84 6.91
N ARG A 126 -18.21 -1.76 7.46
CA ARG A 126 -18.33 -0.48 6.73
C ARG A 126 -16.97 0.10 6.36
N LEU A 127 -15.99 0.06 7.27
CA LEU A 127 -14.63 0.54 7.01
C LEU A 127 -13.94 -0.30 5.93
N LEU A 128 -14.09 -1.63 5.95
CA LEU A 128 -13.55 -2.51 4.92
C LEU A 128 -14.15 -2.21 3.53
N LEU A 129 -15.45 -1.94 3.45
CA LEU A 129 -16.13 -1.56 2.20
C LEU A 129 -15.69 -0.18 1.71
N ARG A 130 -15.57 0.83 2.59
CA ARG A 130 -15.06 2.16 2.26
C ARG A 130 -13.62 2.07 1.76
N TYR A 131 -12.76 1.31 2.44
CA TYR A 131 -11.40 1.08 1.97
C TYR A 131 -11.39 0.42 0.58
N THR A 132 -12.24 -0.56 0.33
CA THR A 132 -12.33 -1.20 -0.98
C THR A 132 -12.70 -0.19 -2.06
N GLN A 133 -13.62 0.74 -1.80
CA GLN A 133 -13.95 1.83 -2.71
C GLN A 133 -12.73 2.74 -2.96
N ALA A 134 -12.00 3.13 -1.91
CA ALA A 134 -10.79 3.93 -2.03
C ALA A 134 -9.71 3.22 -2.86
N LEU A 135 -9.51 1.93 -2.63
CA LEU A 135 -8.59 1.10 -3.40
C LEU A 135 -8.99 1.01 -4.88
N ILE A 136 -10.28 0.84 -5.19
CA ILE A 136 -10.78 0.87 -6.57
C ILE A 136 -10.46 2.22 -7.22
N THR A 137 -10.64 3.33 -6.52
CA THR A 137 -10.27 4.66 -7.00
C THR A 137 -8.76 4.73 -7.28
N GLN A 138 -7.91 4.24 -6.38
CA GLN A 138 -6.47 4.22 -6.59
C GLN A 138 -6.08 3.42 -7.84
N ILE A 139 -6.64 2.21 -8.02
CA ILE A 139 -6.38 1.35 -9.17
C ILE A 139 -6.84 2.02 -10.47
N SER A 140 -8.04 2.62 -10.48
CA SER A 140 -8.58 3.33 -11.64
C SER A 140 -7.70 4.54 -12.02
N GLN A 141 -7.27 5.34 -11.03
CA GLN A 141 -6.36 6.45 -11.25
C GLN A 141 -4.97 5.98 -11.73
N THR A 142 -4.48 4.84 -11.25
CA THR A 142 -3.24 4.25 -11.74
C THR A 142 -3.35 3.89 -13.23
N ALA A 143 -4.45 3.26 -13.64
CA ALA A 143 -4.69 2.91 -15.04
C ALA A 143 -4.74 4.14 -15.96
N VAL A 144 -5.46 5.19 -15.55
CA VAL A 144 -5.54 6.47 -16.28
C VAL A 144 -4.17 7.16 -16.33
N CYS A 145 -3.49 7.25 -15.18
CA CYS A 145 -2.19 7.88 -15.05
C CYS A 145 -1.14 7.22 -15.97
N ASN A 146 -1.08 5.90 -15.96
CA ASN A 146 -0.13 5.14 -16.78
C ASN A 146 -0.37 5.32 -18.28
N ARG A 147 -1.56 5.68 -18.69
CA ARG A 147 -1.92 5.89 -20.10
C ARG A 147 -1.73 7.32 -20.58
N LEU A 148 -1.98 8.32 -19.74
CA LEU A 148 -2.14 9.72 -20.15
C LEU A 148 -1.04 10.66 -19.64
N HIS A 149 -0.30 10.27 -18.61
CA HIS A 149 0.69 11.15 -17.97
C HIS A 149 2.13 10.70 -18.25
N SER A 150 3.08 11.64 -18.14
CA SER A 150 4.50 11.38 -18.33
C SER A 150 5.05 10.47 -17.22
N VAL A 151 6.20 9.80 -17.51
CA VAL A 151 6.90 8.96 -16.51
C VAL A 151 7.28 9.78 -15.28
N GLU A 152 7.63 11.04 -15.43
CA GLU A 152 7.94 11.94 -14.32
C GLU A 152 6.73 12.19 -13.43
N GLN A 153 5.57 12.49 -14.00
CA GLN A 153 4.33 12.66 -13.25
C GLN A 153 3.89 11.37 -12.54
N GLN A 154 4.06 10.21 -13.20
CA GLN A 154 3.82 8.91 -12.60
C GLN A 154 4.76 8.66 -11.41
N LEU A 155 6.05 8.98 -11.55
CA LEU A 155 7.05 8.84 -10.51
C LEU A 155 6.74 9.75 -9.32
N CYS A 156 6.39 11.03 -9.55
CA CYS A 156 5.99 11.94 -8.49
C CYS A 156 4.77 11.44 -7.72
N ARG A 157 3.71 11.00 -8.42
CA ARG A 157 2.53 10.41 -7.80
C ARG A 157 2.90 9.20 -6.95
N TRP A 158 3.71 8.29 -7.47
CA TRP A 158 4.12 7.08 -6.77
C TRP A 158 4.97 7.38 -5.53
N LEU A 159 5.92 8.33 -5.62
CA LEU A 159 6.73 8.78 -4.49
C LEU A 159 5.85 9.42 -3.40
N LEU A 160 4.91 10.27 -3.76
CA LEU A 160 3.99 10.91 -2.83
C LEU A 160 3.08 9.90 -2.12
N LEU A 161 2.49 8.94 -2.86
CA LEU A 161 1.66 7.89 -2.28
C LEU A 161 2.47 6.98 -1.33
N SER A 162 3.74 6.71 -1.64
CA SER A 162 4.63 5.96 -0.76
C SER A 162 5.01 6.78 0.48
N HIS A 163 5.34 8.06 0.30
CA HIS A 163 5.72 8.97 1.37
C HIS A 163 4.57 9.22 2.37
N ASP A 164 3.33 9.26 1.91
CA ASP A 164 2.14 9.38 2.79
C ASP A 164 2.00 8.21 3.78
N ARG A 165 2.68 7.08 3.53
CA ARG A 165 2.55 5.82 4.26
C ARG A 165 3.77 5.44 5.10
N VAL A 166 4.83 6.21 5.02
CA VAL A 166 6.04 6.05 5.84
C VAL A 166 6.21 7.23 6.78
N ALA A 167 6.94 7.01 7.88
CA ALA A 167 7.23 8.05 8.87
C ALA A 167 8.52 8.83 8.58
N THR A 168 9.23 8.50 7.48
CA THR A 168 10.52 9.06 7.13
C THR A 168 10.48 9.63 5.71
N ASP A 169 11.35 10.60 5.43
CA ASP A 169 11.52 11.14 4.10
C ASP A 169 12.42 10.26 3.21
N GLU A 170 12.86 9.09 3.70
CA GLU A 170 13.69 8.15 2.95
C GLU A 170 12.86 6.97 2.45
N LEU A 171 12.99 6.66 1.14
CA LEU A 171 12.47 5.47 0.49
C LEU A 171 13.63 4.64 -0.06
N ILE A 172 13.64 3.33 0.20
CA ILE A 172 14.68 2.42 -0.29
C ILE A 172 14.15 1.67 -1.51
N MET A 173 14.60 2.08 -2.72
CA MET A 173 14.10 1.54 -3.97
C MET A 173 15.12 1.73 -5.10
N THR A 174 15.43 0.66 -5.85
CA THR A 174 16.27 0.76 -7.04
C THR A 174 15.49 1.28 -8.24
N GLN A 175 16.18 1.87 -9.23
CA GLN A 175 15.52 2.32 -10.47
C GLN A 175 14.88 1.18 -11.24
N GLU A 176 15.45 -0.01 -11.18
CA GLU A 176 14.87 -1.23 -11.77
C GLU A 176 13.51 -1.54 -11.14
N LEU A 177 13.46 -1.57 -9.82
CA LEU A 177 12.23 -1.86 -9.09
C LEU A 177 11.16 -0.78 -9.32
N ILE A 178 11.55 0.50 -9.39
CA ILE A 178 10.62 1.59 -9.75
C ILE A 178 10.09 1.39 -11.18
N ALA A 179 10.96 1.01 -12.13
CA ALA A 179 10.56 0.75 -13.50
C ALA A 179 9.53 -0.40 -13.58
N ASP A 180 9.76 -1.48 -12.84
CA ASP A 180 8.82 -2.59 -12.71
C ASP A 180 7.48 -2.15 -12.10
N MET A 181 7.51 -1.32 -11.03
CA MET A 181 6.29 -0.79 -10.40
C MET A 181 5.48 0.10 -11.34
N LEU A 182 6.16 1.01 -12.06
CA LEU A 182 5.49 1.92 -12.99
C LEU A 182 5.14 1.27 -14.33
N GLY A 183 5.64 0.06 -14.62
CA GLY A 183 5.45 -0.61 -15.92
C GLY A 183 6.13 0.14 -17.08
N VAL A 184 7.29 0.77 -16.83
CA VAL A 184 8.05 1.57 -17.79
C VAL A 184 9.47 1.05 -17.95
N ARG A 185 10.22 1.57 -18.95
CA ARG A 185 11.63 1.25 -19.11
C ARG A 185 12.48 1.98 -18.05
N ARG A 186 13.55 1.34 -17.57
CA ARG A 186 14.47 1.89 -16.58
C ARG A 186 15.07 3.25 -17.00
N GLU A 187 15.35 3.41 -18.30
CA GLU A 187 15.87 4.68 -18.85
C GLU A 187 14.90 5.85 -18.58
N GLY A 188 13.58 5.60 -18.70
CA GLY A 188 12.54 6.58 -18.40
C GLY A 188 12.59 7.03 -16.93
N VAL A 189 12.75 6.06 -16.01
CA VAL A 189 12.91 6.35 -14.57
C VAL A 189 14.20 7.15 -14.32
N THR A 190 15.31 6.79 -14.98
CA THR A 190 16.60 7.49 -14.83
C THR A 190 16.47 8.96 -15.24
N VAL A 191 15.82 9.25 -16.37
CA VAL A 191 15.60 10.62 -16.84
C VAL A 191 14.68 11.39 -15.89
N ALA A 192 13.55 10.82 -15.51
CA ALA A 192 12.60 11.44 -14.60
C ALA A 192 13.21 11.73 -13.23
N ALA A 193 13.90 10.76 -12.63
CA ALA A 193 14.60 10.95 -11.36
C ALA A 193 15.74 11.99 -11.45
N GLY A 194 16.46 12.04 -12.59
CA GLY A 194 17.47 13.06 -12.85
C GLY A 194 16.87 14.47 -12.80
N HIS A 195 15.78 14.70 -13.52
CA HIS A 195 15.10 16.00 -13.49
C HIS A 195 14.59 16.37 -12.08
N LEU A 196 14.02 15.42 -11.33
CA LEU A 196 13.58 15.68 -9.95
C LEU A 196 14.76 16.03 -9.02
N GLN A 197 15.95 15.49 -9.26
CA GLN A 197 17.17 15.88 -8.55
C GLN A 197 17.63 17.30 -8.96
N ASP A 198 17.61 17.62 -10.26
CA ASP A 198 18.04 18.92 -10.77
C ASP A 198 17.19 20.07 -10.20
N ILE A 199 15.87 19.86 -10.05
CA ILE A 199 14.99 20.84 -9.40
C ILE A 199 15.08 20.80 -7.86
N GLY A 200 15.85 19.86 -7.28
CA GLY A 200 16.02 19.71 -5.84
C GLY A 200 14.77 19.19 -5.11
N ALA A 201 13.92 18.41 -5.79
CA ALA A 201 12.76 17.75 -5.16
C ALA A 201 13.19 16.50 -4.38
N ILE A 202 14.16 15.75 -4.90
CA ILE A 202 14.70 14.54 -4.30
C ILE A 202 16.23 14.52 -4.37
N SER A 203 16.84 13.64 -3.55
CA SER A 203 18.20 13.11 -3.77
C SER A 203 18.07 11.61 -3.99
N TYR A 204 18.76 11.07 -4.99
CA TYR A 204 18.68 9.65 -5.32
C TYR A 204 20.08 9.05 -5.49
N VAL A 205 20.53 8.29 -4.51
CA VAL A 205 21.87 7.70 -4.48
C VAL A 205 21.79 6.23 -4.08
N ARG A 206 22.32 5.33 -4.94
CA ARG A 206 22.48 3.89 -4.64
C ARG A 206 21.23 3.21 -4.10
N GLY A 207 20.08 3.48 -4.72
CA GLY A 207 18.81 2.86 -4.30
C GLY A 207 18.15 3.51 -3.09
N ARG A 208 18.63 4.67 -2.64
CA ARG A 208 18.02 5.47 -1.59
C ARG A 208 17.51 6.78 -2.18
N ILE A 209 16.24 7.03 -2.01
CA ILE A 209 15.58 8.27 -2.42
C ILE A 209 15.27 9.04 -1.15
N GLN A 210 15.83 10.23 -1.02
CA GLN A 210 15.50 11.19 0.01
C GLN A 210 14.57 12.25 -0.57
N ILE A 211 13.40 12.44 -0.03
CA ILE A 211 12.52 13.56 -0.38
C ILE A 211 13.07 14.81 0.31
N LEU A 212 13.48 15.79 -0.50
CA LEU A 212 14.07 17.04 -0.04
C LEU A 212 13.02 18.16 0.03
N ASP A 213 12.12 18.18 -0.95
CA ASP A 213 11.07 19.19 -1.06
C ASP A 213 9.80 18.52 -1.60
N ARG A 214 8.89 18.20 -0.67
CA ARG A 214 7.62 17.56 -0.99
C ARG A 214 6.75 18.44 -1.88
N GLN A 215 6.77 19.76 -1.68
CA GLN A 215 5.92 20.67 -2.47
C GLN A 215 6.29 20.61 -3.95
N LYS A 216 7.58 20.54 -4.29
CA LYS A 216 8.01 20.37 -5.67
C LYS A 216 7.53 19.06 -6.30
N LEU A 217 7.45 17.97 -5.51
CA LEU A 217 6.85 16.73 -5.99
C LEU A 217 5.35 16.90 -6.26
N GLU A 218 4.63 17.59 -5.37
CA GLU A 218 3.19 17.87 -5.52
C GLU A 218 2.91 18.77 -6.73
N ASP A 219 3.74 19.78 -6.97
CA ASP A 219 3.64 20.70 -8.11
C ASP A 219 3.96 20.00 -9.45
N THR A 220 4.83 18.99 -9.43
CA THR A 220 5.22 18.21 -10.61
C THR A 220 4.25 17.04 -10.88
N ALA A 221 3.59 16.54 -9.84
CA ALA A 221 2.65 15.44 -9.96
C ALA A 221 1.41 15.83 -10.79
N CYS A 222 0.80 14.81 -11.42
CA CYS A 222 -0.52 14.98 -12.02
C CYS A 222 -1.62 14.99 -10.95
N GLU A 223 -2.83 15.42 -11.34
CA GLU A 223 -4.04 15.44 -10.52
C GLU A 223 -4.39 14.07 -9.91
N CYS A 224 -3.89 12.98 -10.50
CA CYS A 224 -4.16 11.61 -10.04
C CYS A 224 -3.72 11.38 -8.59
N TYR A 225 -2.64 12.03 -8.14
CA TYR A 225 -2.24 11.97 -6.73
C TYR A 225 -3.32 12.54 -5.81
N ARG A 226 -3.77 13.77 -6.09
CA ARG A 226 -4.75 14.46 -5.25
C ARG A 226 -6.08 13.73 -5.23
N VAL A 227 -6.56 13.23 -6.38
CA VAL A 227 -7.81 12.46 -6.47
C VAL A 227 -7.77 11.24 -5.54
N VAL A 228 -6.67 10.48 -5.56
CA VAL A 228 -6.51 9.32 -4.67
C VAL A 228 -6.46 9.75 -3.21
N LYS A 229 -5.62 10.75 -2.88
CA LYS A 229 -5.47 11.26 -1.52
C LYS A 229 -6.80 11.74 -0.93
N ASP A 230 -7.51 12.58 -1.66
CA ASP A 230 -8.79 13.15 -1.22
C ASP A 230 -9.85 12.06 -0.99
N GLU A 231 -9.86 11.01 -1.83
CA GLU A 231 -10.81 9.91 -1.69
C GLU A 231 -10.49 9.03 -0.46
N PHE A 232 -9.21 8.72 -0.21
CA PHE A 232 -8.79 8.04 1.01
C PHE A 232 -9.14 8.87 2.25
N ASP A 233 -8.86 10.17 2.24
CA ASP A 233 -9.17 11.06 3.35
C ASP A 233 -10.68 11.20 3.59
N ARG A 234 -11.50 11.18 2.52
CA ARG A 234 -12.96 11.25 2.61
C ARG A 234 -13.58 9.97 3.19
N LEU A 235 -13.08 8.80 2.77
CA LEU A 235 -13.69 7.51 3.08
C LEU A 235 -13.21 6.91 4.40
N LEU A 236 -11.99 7.25 4.83
CA LEU A 236 -11.36 6.65 6.00
C LEU A 236 -11.27 7.61 7.21
N LYS A 237 -12.08 8.67 7.20
CA LYS A 237 -12.30 9.55 8.36
C LYS A 237 -13.30 8.97 9.32
#